data_420c539f2c312e419dbb9c8e1883b198
#
_entry.id   420c539f2c312e419dbb9c8e1883b198
#
_cell.length_a   1.000
_cell.length_b   1.000
_cell.length_c   1.000
_cell.angle_alpha   90.00
_cell.angle_beta   90.00
_cell.angle_gamma   90.00
#
_symmetry.space_group_name_H-M   'P 1'
#
loop_
_entity.id
_entity.type
_entity.pdbx_description
1 polymer ?
#
loop_
_entity_poly.entity_id
_entity_poly.type
_entity_poly.pdbx_seq_one_letter_code
_entity_poly.pdbx_strand_id
1 'polypeptide(L)'
;MDTRERIKFRIGFSRMEKKYEWQDHVIFMGLLLALAVWVNHGVQIKGLYMDDLYFWSCYGEQSFFEYVFPMGSTRFRFLYYLAAWLEMAVVRNHVALFVPINILLNAALSWYLYSIAWRLSRAKAIGFFTGAMFLASRMAYYQIGQVLGLMETMALWMAISILWNLYRYVNEENREKCFYIA
;
A
#
# COMPACT_ATOMS: atom_id res chain seq x y z
N MET A 1 7.02 18.50 46.33
CA MET A 1 6.44 17.52 45.37
C MET A 1 7.37 16.34 45.32
N ASP A 2 6.88 15.20 45.80
CA ASP A 2 7.66 13.97 45.97
C ASP A 2 8.12 13.43 44.61
N THR A 3 9.32 12.85 44.56
CA THR A 3 9.93 12.27 43.36
C THR A 3 9.02 11.23 42.70
N ARG A 4 8.24 10.50 43.52
CA ARG A 4 7.24 9.52 43.02
C ARG A 4 6.08 10.20 42.28
N GLU A 5 5.62 11.36 42.69
CA GLU A 5 4.57 12.10 42.01
C GLU A 5 5.06 12.70 40.69
N ARG A 6 6.30 13.19 40.62
CA ARG A 6 6.91 13.64 39.36
C ARG A 6 7.02 12.53 38.31
N ILE A 7 7.38 11.33 38.76
CA ILE A 7 7.48 10.15 37.85
C ILE A 7 6.09 9.77 37.34
N LYS A 8 5.07 9.69 38.22
CA LYS A 8 3.69 9.37 37.80
C LYS A 8 3.13 10.41 36.83
N PHE A 9 3.37 11.69 37.06
CA PHE A 9 2.92 12.77 36.17
C PHE A 9 3.59 12.69 34.79
N ARG A 10 4.91 12.45 34.77
CA ARG A 10 5.67 12.30 33.52
C ARG A 10 5.23 11.08 32.70
N ILE A 11 4.94 9.95 33.36
CA ILE A 11 4.42 8.73 32.72
C ILE A 11 2.99 8.95 32.18
N GLY A 12 2.14 9.64 32.95
CA GLY A 12 0.78 9.99 32.53
C GLY A 12 0.77 10.92 31.32
N PHE A 13 1.63 11.94 31.31
CA PHE A 13 1.76 12.89 30.22
C PHE A 13 2.27 12.22 28.92
N SER A 14 3.31 11.38 29.03
CA SER A 14 3.84 10.62 27.89
C SER A 14 2.84 9.61 27.31
N ARG A 15 1.95 9.07 28.15
CA ARG A 15 0.89 8.16 27.72
C ARG A 15 -0.24 8.89 26.99
N MET A 16 -0.55 10.13 27.43
CA MET A 16 -1.51 10.98 26.75
C MET A 16 -0.96 11.47 25.40
N GLU A 17 0.28 11.94 25.32
CA GLU A 17 0.90 12.34 24.05
C GLU A 17 0.87 11.22 23.03
N LYS A 18 1.27 9.98 23.40
CA LYS A 18 1.20 8.82 22.50
C LYS A 18 -0.23 8.50 22.05
N LYS A 19 -1.23 8.70 22.90
CA LYS A 19 -2.64 8.47 22.54
C LYS A 19 -3.13 9.51 21.52
N TYR A 20 -2.77 10.77 21.67
CA TYR A 20 -3.11 11.83 20.71
C TYR A 20 -2.38 11.62 19.37
N GLU A 21 -1.12 11.24 19.39
CA GLU A 21 -0.39 10.93 18.16
C GLU A 21 -1.07 9.82 17.34
N TRP A 22 -1.53 8.76 18.00
CA TRP A 22 -2.20 7.64 17.31
C TRP A 22 -3.55 8.06 16.72
N GLN A 23 -4.33 8.87 17.44
CA GLN A 23 -5.61 9.39 16.96
C GLN A 23 -5.44 10.23 15.69
N ASP A 24 -4.45 11.10 15.65
CA ASP A 24 -4.14 11.89 14.46
C ASP A 24 -3.81 11.01 13.24
N HIS A 25 -3.03 9.95 13.44
CA HIS A 25 -2.71 9.02 12.35
C HIS A 25 -3.96 8.32 11.81
N VAL A 26 -4.86 7.90 12.67
CA VAL A 26 -6.15 7.29 12.27
C VAL A 26 -7.00 8.30 11.49
N ILE A 27 -7.05 9.56 11.93
CA ILE A 27 -7.76 10.62 11.22
C ILE A 27 -7.16 10.84 9.84
N PHE A 28 -5.84 10.99 9.71
CA PHE A 28 -5.20 11.18 8.41
C PHE A 28 -5.36 9.97 7.49
N MET A 29 -5.30 8.76 8.03
CA MET A 29 -5.59 7.54 7.28
C MET A 29 -7.03 7.54 6.76
N GLY A 30 -8.01 7.89 7.60
CA GLY A 30 -9.42 8.01 7.22
C GLY A 30 -9.63 9.07 6.13
N LEU A 31 -8.97 10.22 6.23
CA LEU A 31 -9.03 11.28 5.23
C LEU A 31 -8.40 10.84 3.90
N LEU A 32 -7.28 10.13 3.90
CA LEU A 32 -6.67 9.59 2.68
C LEU A 32 -7.54 8.52 2.04
N LEU A 33 -8.16 7.65 2.82
CA LEU A 33 -9.12 6.67 2.32
C LEU A 33 -10.36 7.36 1.70
N ALA A 34 -10.92 8.34 2.37
CA ALA A 34 -12.04 9.13 1.86
C ALA A 34 -11.66 9.85 0.56
N LEU A 35 -10.46 10.42 0.49
CA LEU A 35 -9.93 11.04 -0.73
C LEU A 35 -9.77 10.02 -1.85
N ALA A 36 -9.22 8.82 -1.58
CA ALA A 36 -9.06 7.76 -2.57
C ALA A 36 -10.41 7.34 -3.17
N VAL A 37 -11.43 7.17 -2.34
CA VAL A 37 -12.79 6.85 -2.78
C VAL A 37 -13.39 8.02 -3.56
N TRP A 38 -13.26 9.24 -3.06
CA TRP A 38 -13.85 10.42 -3.69
C TRP A 38 -13.27 10.71 -5.07
N VAL A 39 -11.94 10.67 -5.22
CA VAL A 39 -11.28 10.93 -6.51
C VAL A 39 -11.61 9.85 -7.54
N ASN A 40 -11.85 8.62 -7.11
CA ASN A 40 -12.05 7.47 -7.99
C ASN A 40 -13.49 6.95 -8.04
N HIS A 41 -14.47 7.65 -7.48
CA HIS A 41 -15.87 7.20 -7.38
C HIS A 41 -16.54 6.89 -8.73
N GLY A 42 -16.06 7.46 -9.82
CA GLY A 42 -16.58 7.23 -11.17
C GLY A 42 -15.78 6.23 -12.01
N VAL A 43 -14.70 5.65 -11.46
CA VAL A 43 -13.88 4.69 -12.18
C VAL A 43 -14.62 3.37 -12.31
N GLN A 44 -14.70 2.86 -13.54
CA GLN A 44 -15.32 1.57 -13.85
C GLN A 44 -14.47 0.82 -14.87
N ILE A 45 -14.24 -0.43 -14.62
CA ILE A 45 -13.64 -1.34 -15.61
C ILE A 45 -14.76 -1.80 -16.55
N LYS A 46 -14.79 -1.22 -17.74
CA LYS A 46 -15.84 -1.50 -18.75
C LYS A 46 -15.58 -2.77 -19.55
N GLY A 47 -14.41 -3.34 -19.48
CA GLY A 47 -14.03 -4.56 -20.18
C GLY A 47 -12.61 -4.97 -19.85
N LEU A 48 -12.30 -6.22 -20.14
CA LEU A 48 -10.98 -6.79 -19.98
C LEU A 48 -10.24 -6.69 -21.32
N TYR A 49 -9.00 -6.22 -21.30
CA TYR A 49 -8.20 -6.04 -22.50
C TYR A 49 -6.84 -6.74 -22.38
N MET A 50 -6.38 -7.31 -23.48
CA MET A 50 -5.04 -7.90 -23.59
C MET A 50 -4.65 -8.78 -22.40
N ASP A 51 -3.69 -8.30 -21.60
CA ASP A 51 -3.13 -9.04 -20.47
C ASP A 51 -4.20 -9.30 -19.38
N ASP A 52 -5.08 -8.35 -19.12
CA ASP A 52 -6.19 -8.52 -18.17
C ASP A 52 -7.10 -9.69 -18.55
N LEU A 53 -7.47 -9.74 -19.84
CA LEU A 53 -8.30 -10.83 -20.36
C LEU A 53 -7.57 -12.18 -20.31
N TYR A 54 -6.26 -12.18 -20.62
CA TYR A 54 -5.45 -13.39 -20.55
C TYR A 54 -5.41 -13.95 -19.12
N PHE A 55 -5.07 -13.11 -18.13
CA PHE A 55 -5.01 -13.56 -16.73
C PHE A 55 -6.35 -14.00 -16.19
N TRP A 56 -7.41 -13.30 -16.55
CA TRP A 56 -8.77 -13.67 -16.15
C TRP A 56 -9.21 -14.99 -16.78
N SER A 57 -8.93 -15.22 -18.06
CA SER A 57 -9.29 -16.47 -18.76
C SER A 57 -8.49 -17.67 -18.29
N CYS A 58 -7.21 -17.49 -17.96
CA CYS A 58 -6.36 -18.56 -17.45
C CYS A 58 -6.76 -19.02 -16.05
N TYR A 59 -7.41 -18.15 -15.25
CA TYR A 59 -7.86 -18.53 -13.92
C TYR A 59 -9.00 -19.54 -13.98
N GLY A 60 -8.77 -20.74 -13.42
CA GLY A 60 -9.73 -21.84 -13.43
C GLY A 60 -9.54 -22.83 -14.59
N GLU A 61 -8.85 -22.46 -15.67
CA GLU A 61 -8.44 -23.38 -16.74
C GLU A 61 -7.07 -24.00 -16.47
N GLN A 62 -6.15 -23.21 -15.90
CA GLN A 62 -4.80 -23.65 -15.52
C GLN A 62 -4.76 -24.10 -14.06
N SER A 63 -3.88 -25.08 -13.80
CA SER A 63 -3.55 -25.40 -12.40
C SER A 63 -2.86 -24.24 -11.70
N PHE A 64 -2.89 -24.21 -10.35
CA PHE A 64 -2.20 -23.19 -9.56
C PHE A 64 -0.73 -23.03 -9.96
N PHE A 65 -0.02 -24.14 -10.17
CA PHE A 65 1.40 -24.11 -10.53
C PHE A 65 1.63 -23.56 -11.94
N GLU A 66 0.82 -23.92 -12.90
CA GLU A 66 0.92 -23.41 -14.28
C GLU A 66 0.61 -21.91 -14.34
N TYR A 67 -0.34 -21.44 -13.54
CA TYR A 67 -0.69 -20.03 -13.45
C TYR A 67 0.42 -19.19 -12.80
N VAL A 68 0.95 -19.67 -11.67
CA VAL A 68 1.95 -18.91 -10.88
C VAL A 68 3.36 -19.04 -11.48
N PHE A 69 3.67 -20.16 -12.12
CA PHE A 69 4.97 -20.45 -12.75
C PHE A 69 4.78 -20.82 -14.23
N PRO A 70 4.34 -19.88 -15.08
CA PRO A 70 4.07 -20.21 -16.48
C PRO A 70 5.33 -20.67 -17.20
N MET A 71 5.32 -21.90 -17.67
CA MET A 71 6.39 -22.51 -18.44
C MET A 71 6.55 -21.80 -19.79
N GLY A 72 7.81 -21.50 -20.16
CA GLY A 72 8.11 -20.79 -21.42
C GLY A 72 8.00 -19.27 -21.33
N SER A 73 7.64 -18.70 -20.18
CA SER A 73 7.71 -17.25 -19.98
C SER A 73 9.16 -16.77 -19.94
N THR A 74 9.47 -15.71 -20.69
CA THR A 74 10.78 -15.04 -20.66
C THR A 74 10.96 -14.17 -19.40
N ARG A 75 9.91 -14.01 -18.58
CA ARG A 75 9.89 -13.13 -17.42
C ARG A 75 9.48 -13.89 -16.17
N PHE A 76 10.40 -13.96 -15.23
CA PHE A 76 10.13 -14.55 -13.91
C PHE A 76 9.43 -13.53 -13.01
N ARG A 77 8.13 -13.68 -12.82
CA ARG A 77 7.26 -12.76 -12.05
C ARG A 77 6.35 -13.51 -11.08
N PHE A 78 6.84 -14.54 -10.41
CA PHE A 78 6.00 -15.44 -9.61
C PHE A 78 5.19 -14.72 -8.52
N LEU A 79 5.75 -13.70 -7.85
CA LEU A 79 5.04 -12.92 -6.83
C LEU A 79 3.83 -12.20 -7.42
N TYR A 80 3.99 -11.65 -8.62
CA TYR A 80 2.91 -11.01 -9.32
C TYR A 80 1.81 -12.01 -9.72
N TYR A 81 2.18 -13.13 -10.32
CA TYR A 81 1.21 -14.17 -10.70
C TYR A 81 0.52 -14.77 -9.48
N LEU A 82 1.23 -14.95 -8.37
CA LEU A 82 0.64 -15.39 -7.11
C LEU A 82 -0.38 -14.37 -6.59
N ALA A 83 -0.04 -13.08 -6.59
CA ALA A 83 -0.96 -12.03 -6.16
C ALA A 83 -2.18 -11.91 -7.08
N ALA A 84 -1.97 -11.98 -8.41
CA ALA A 84 -3.06 -12.02 -9.38
C ALA A 84 -3.97 -13.24 -9.17
N TRP A 85 -3.41 -14.41 -8.91
CA TRP A 85 -4.20 -15.60 -8.60
C TRP A 85 -5.05 -15.43 -7.35
N LEU A 86 -4.48 -14.87 -6.28
CA LEU A 86 -5.22 -14.59 -5.03
C LEU A 86 -6.34 -13.56 -5.25
N GLU A 87 -6.08 -12.52 -6.03
CA GLU A 87 -7.08 -11.52 -6.38
C GLU A 87 -8.21 -12.14 -7.19
N MET A 88 -7.89 -12.95 -8.22
CA MET A 88 -8.88 -13.70 -9.01
C MET A 88 -9.71 -14.64 -8.14
N ALA A 89 -9.09 -15.31 -7.14
CA ALA A 89 -9.79 -16.18 -6.21
C ALA A 89 -10.85 -15.44 -5.38
N VAL A 90 -10.60 -14.16 -5.04
CA VAL A 90 -11.54 -13.30 -4.31
C VAL A 90 -12.62 -12.74 -5.24
N VAL A 91 -12.21 -12.21 -6.37
CA VAL A 91 -13.09 -11.50 -7.32
C VAL A 91 -13.96 -12.48 -8.11
N ARG A 92 -13.38 -13.60 -8.55
CA ARG A 92 -14.04 -14.59 -9.42
C ARG A 92 -14.66 -13.90 -10.65
N ASN A 93 -15.99 -14.03 -10.80
CA ASN A 93 -16.74 -13.47 -11.93
C ASN A 93 -17.22 -12.02 -11.72
N HIS A 94 -16.90 -11.41 -10.57
CA HIS A 94 -17.37 -10.07 -10.23
C HIS A 94 -16.33 -9.00 -10.57
N VAL A 95 -16.11 -8.74 -11.85
CA VAL A 95 -15.12 -7.78 -12.37
C VAL A 95 -15.23 -6.38 -11.70
N ALA A 96 -16.42 -6.00 -11.27
CA ALA A 96 -16.62 -4.73 -10.56
C ALA A 96 -15.86 -4.63 -9.21
N LEU A 97 -15.43 -5.76 -8.63
CA LEU A 97 -14.69 -5.78 -7.37
C LEU A 97 -13.21 -5.37 -7.52
N PHE A 98 -12.64 -5.41 -8.72
CA PHE A 98 -11.26 -4.98 -8.94
C PHE A 98 -11.06 -3.49 -8.56
N VAL A 99 -11.99 -2.62 -8.95
CA VAL A 99 -11.89 -1.18 -8.64
C VAL A 99 -11.82 -0.91 -7.14
N PRO A 100 -12.76 -1.37 -6.29
CA PRO A 100 -12.67 -1.14 -4.85
C PRO A 100 -11.43 -1.78 -4.21
N ILE A 101 -10.97 -2.95 -4.69
CA ILE A 101 -9.73 -3.57 -4.22
C ILE A 101 -8.54 -2.67 -4.55
N ASN A 102 -8.43 -2.21 -5.79
CA ASN A 102 -7.36 -1.33 -6.22
C ASN A 102 -7.39 0.03 -5.49
N ILE A 103 -8.57 0.57 -5.19
CA ILE A 103 -8.71 1.78 -4.36
C ILE A 103 -8.14 1.54 -2.96
N LEU A 104 -8.46 0.42 -2.33
CA LEU A 104 -7.95 0.07 -1.01
C LEU A 104 -6.43 -0.12 -1.00
N LEU A 105 -5.88 -0.81 -2.01
CA LEU A 105 -4.43 -0.99 -2.17
C LEU A 105 -3.70 0.34 -2.36
N ASN A 106 -4.25 1.23 -3.20
CA ASN A 106 -3.68 2.56 -3.40
C ASN A 106 -3.82 3.46 -2.16
N ALA A 107 -4.92 3.34 -1.41
CA ALA A 107 -5.07 4.03 -0.12
C ALA A 107 -4.03 3.54 0.89
N ALA A 108 -3.76 2.23 0.96
CA ALA A 108 -2.74 1.66 1.82
C ALA A 108 -1.33 2.12 1.41
N LEU A 109 -1.02 2.19 0.11
CA LEU A 109 0.23 2.73 -0.40
C LEU A 109 0.38 4.22 -0.09
N SER A 110 -0.68 4.99 -0.24
CA SER A 110 -0.74 6.41 0.15
C SER A 110 -0.44 6.60 1.64
N TRP A 111 -0.99 5.76 2.49
CA TRP A 111 -0.69 5.78 3.93
C TRP A 111 0.77 5.40 4.22
N TYR A 112 1.33 4.47 3.48
CA TYR A 112 2.75 4.12 3.59
C TYR A 112 3.64 5.31 3.24
N LEU A 113 3.34 6.00 2.14
CA LEU A 113 4.01 7.25 1.74
C LEU A 113 3.85 8.36 2.78
N TYR A 114 2.64 8.54 3.32
CA TYR A 114 2.37 9.42 4.44
C TYR A 114 3.31 9.12 5.63
N SER A 115 3.42 7.86 6.00
CA SER A 115 4.21 7.43 7.15
C SER A 115 5.70 7.71 6.97
N ILE A 116 6.24 7.47 5.77
CA ILE A 116 7.63 7.75 5.43
C ILE A 116 7.89 9.26 5.44
N ALA A 117 7.07 10.04 4.74
CA ALA A 117 7.23 11.48 4.63
C ALA A 117 7.09 12.16 6.00
N TRP A 118 6.16 11.73 6.84
CA TRP A 118 6.06 12.19 8.23
C TRP A 118 7.30 11.86 9.04
N ARG A 119 7.83 10.64 8.96
CA ARG A 119 9.05 10.25 9.69
C ARG A 119 10.27 11.07 9.28
N LEU A 120 10.39 11.39 8.00
CA LEU A 120 11.50 12.19 7.46
C LEU A 120 11.38 13.67 7.84
N SER A 121 10.19 14.25 7.69
CA SER A 121 9.96 15.69 7.88
C SER A 121 9.59 16.07 9.31
N ARG A 122 9.16 15.10 10.12
CA ARG A 122 8.55 15.31 11.46
C ARG A 122 7.27 16.16 11.42
N ALA A 123 6.70 16.40 10.25
CA ALA A 123 5.50 17.20 10.03
C ALA A 123 4.37 16.33 9.44
N LYS A 124 3.28 16.12 10.19
CA LYS A 124 2.12 15.32 9.77
C LYS A 124 1.46 15.89 8.50
N ALA A 125 1.46 17.21 8.35
CA ALA A 125 0.92 17.87 7.17
C ALA A 125 1.69 17.48 5.90
N ILE A 126 3.03 17.44 5.93
CA ILE A 126 3.86 17.04 4.80
C ILE A 126 3.55 15.58 4.43
N GLY A 127 3.44 14.69 5.44
CA GLY A 127 3.02 13.32 5.22
C GLY A 127 1.68 13.24 4.49
N PHE A 128 0.67 13.96 5.00
CA PHE A 128 -0.67 13.98 4.41
C PHE A 128 -0.66 14.47 2.95
N PHE A 129 0.00 15.60 2.69
CA PHE A 129 0.09 16.12 1.32
C PHE A 129 0.81 15.16 0.37
N THR A 130 1.86 14.47 0.84
CA THR A 130 2.56 13.44 0.03
C THR A 130 1.60 12.30 -0.37
N GLY A 131 0.85 11.75 0.59
CA GLY A 131 -0.15 10.71 0.32
C GLY A 131 -1.27 11.20 -0.58
N ALA A 132 -1.79 12.42 -0.35
CA ALA A 132 -2.85 13.00 -1.14
C ALA A 132 -2.42 13.28 -2.59
N MET A 133 -1.21 13.80 -2.80
CA MET A 133 -0.65 14.02 -4.13
C MET A 133 -0.48 12.71 -4.91
N PHE A 134 -0.07 11.63 -4.23
CA PHE A 134 -0.02 10.32 -4.86
C PHE A 134 -1.41 9.88 -5.33
N LEU A 135 -2.44 9.94 -4.47
CA LEU A 135 -3.81 9.56 -4.81
C LEU A 135 -4.42 10.39 -5.93
N ALA A 136 -4.07 11.67 -6.02
CA ALA A 136 -4.50 12.57 -7.08
C ALA A 136 -3.65 12.44 -8.36
N SER A 137 -2.63 11.57 -8.37
CA SER A 137 -1.73 11.41 -9.50
C SER A 137 -2.35 10.55 -10.60
N ARG A 138 -1.88 10.78 -11.84
CA ARG A 138 -2.20 9.93 -12.97
C ARG A 138 -1.79 8.47 -12.76
N MET A 139 -0.72 8.23 -12.00
CA MET A 139 -0.24 6.89 -11.67
C MET A 139 -1.28 6.10 -10.87
N ALA A 140 -1.79 6.68 -9.77
CA ALA A 140 -2.84 6.06 -8.98
C ALA A 140 -4.11 5.79 -9.80
N TYR A 141 -4.50 6.75 -10.67
CA TYR A 141 -5.64 6.57 -11.56
C TYR A 141 -5.48 5.36 -12.49
N TYR A 142 -4.31 5.18 -13.11
CA TYR A 142 -4.05 4.01 -13.96
C TYR A 142 -4.05 2.71 -13.17
N GLN A 143 -3.45 2.69 -11.99
CA GLN A 143 -3.43 1.51 -11.13
C GLN A 143 -4.83 1.07 -10.69
N ILE A 144 -5.76 2.02 -10.52
CA ILE A 144 -7.13 1.73 -10.09
C ILE A 144 -8.01 1.30 -11.27
N GLY A 145 -7.79 1.88 -12.45
CA GLY A 145 -8.61 1.64 -13.64
C GLY A 145 -8.31 0.38 -14.42
N GLN A 146 -7.33 -0.41 -14.01
CA GLN A 146 -6.92 -1.66 -14.67
C GLN A 146 -7.10 -2.85 -13.73
N VAL A 147 -7.44 -4.01 -14.27
CA VAL A 147 -7.52 -5.27 -13.50
C VAL A 147 -6.15 -5.59 -12.91
N LEU A 148 -5.10 -5.46 -13.73
CA LEU A 148 -3.72 -5.70 -13.31
C LEU A 148 -3.03 -4.50 -12.62
N GLY A 149 -3.77 -3.50 -12.16
CA GLY A 149 -3.24 -2.39 -11.37
C GLY A 149 -2.53 -2.83 -10.09
N LEU A 150 -2.86 -4.01 -9.59
CA LEU A 150 -2.16 -4.69 -8.50
C LEU A 150 -0.65 -4.84 -8.77
N MET A 151 -0.24 -5.19 -10.00
CA MET A 151 1.17 -5.37 -10.35
C MET A 151 1.98 -4.08 -10.15
N GLU A 152 1.48 -2.98 -10.68
CA GLU A 152 2.15 -1.67 -10.60
C GLU A 152 2.16 -1.16 -9.16
N THR A 153 1.07 -1.35 -8.43
CA THR A 153 0.97 -0.99 -7.01
C THR A 153 1.98 -1.79 -6.17
N MET A 154 2.11 -3.10 -6.41
CA MET A 154 3.10 -3.94 -5.73
C MET A 154 4.54 -3.56 -6.08
N ALA A 155 4.82 -3.30 -7.36
CA ALA A 155 6.15 -2.88 -7.81
C ALA A 155 6.57 -1.57 -7.15
N LEU A 156 5.65 -0.60 -7.09
CA LEU A 156 5.89 0.68 -6.43
C LEU A 156 6.08 0.51 -4.91
N TRP A 157 5.27 -0.33 -4.27
CA TRP A 157 5.42 -0.64 -2.84
C TRP A 157 6.78 -1.25 -2.52
N MET A 158 7.21 -2.24 -3.31
CA MET A 158 8.52 -2.87 -3.16
C MET A 158 9.65 -1.87 -3.39
N ALA A 159 9.59 -1.05 -4.44
CA ALA A 159 10.60 -0.04 -4.73
C ALA A 159 10.75 0.96 -3.59
N ILE A 160 9.63 1.48 -3.07
CA ILE A 160 9.64 2.41 -1.93
C ILE A 160 10.17 1.72 -0.67
N SER A 161 9.80 0.45 -0.43
CA SER A 161 10.28 -0.31 0.73
C SER A 161 11.79 -0.54 0.67
N ILE A 162 12.34 -0.87 -0.50
CA ILE A 162 13.79 -1.03 -0.70
C ILE A 162 14.51 0.30 -0.41
N LEU A 163 14.03 1.40 -0.99
CA LEU A 163 14.63 2.72 -0.78
C LEU A 163 14.54 3.16 0.69
N TRP A 164 13.42 2.90 1.35
CA TRP A 164 13.23 3.21 2.75
C TRP A 164 14.14 2.40 3.65
N ASN A 165 14.28 1.10 3.40
CA ASN A 165 15.18 0.24 4.17
C ASN A 165 16.66 0.61 3.92
N LEU A 166 17.03 0.94 2.68
CA LEU A 166 18.37 1.42 2.37
C LEU A 166 18.69 2.73 3.10
N TYR A 167 17.74 3.69 3.10
CA TYR A 167 17.87 4.94 3.86
C TYR A 167 18.08 4.66 5.35
N ARG A 168 17.30 3.76 5.94
CA ARG A 168 17.43 3.38 7.34
C ARG A 168 18.77 2.70 7.62
N TYR A 169 19.19 1.78 6.77
CA TYR A 169 20.46 1.10 6.87
C TYR A 169 21.66 2.07 6.91
N VAL A 170 21.60 3.13 6.11
CA VAL A 170 22.68 4.13 6.05
C VAL A 170 22.66 5.07 7.25
N ASN A 171 21.46 5.43 7.77
CA ASN A 171 21.30 6.51 8.76
C ASN A 171 21.03 6.01 10.19
N GLU A 172 20.62 4.76 10.40
CA GLU A 172 20.34 4.22 11.74
C GLU A 172 21.57 3.48 12.30
N GLU A 173 21.82 3.63 13.60
CA GLU A 173 22.94 2.96 14.29
C GLU A 173 22.77 1.43 14.33
N ASN A 174 21.52 0.91 14.30
CA ASN A 174 21.19 -0.50 14.40
C ASN A 174 21.00 -1.13 13.01
N ARG A 175 22.07 -1.15 12.23
CA ARG A 175 22.07 -1.60 10.83
C ARG A 175 21.55 -3.02 10.61
N GLU A 176 21.82 -3.94 11.53
CA GLU A 176 21.43 -5.34 11.41
C GLU A 176 19.91 -5.52 11.33
N LYS A 177 19.13 -4.73 12.11
CA LYS A 177 17.66 -4.82 12.12
C LYS A 177 17.00 -4.35 10.82
N CYS A 178 17.68 -3.51 10.05
CA CYS A 178 17.14 -3.02 8.77
C CYS A 178 17.21 -4.09 7.67
N PHE A 179 18.14 -5.05 7.78
CA PHE A 179 18.28 -6.15 6.83
C PHE A 179 17.19 -7.21 6.93
N TYR A 180 16.62 -7.43 8.12
CA TYR A 180 15.62 -8.47 8.36
C TYR A 180 14.18 -8.05 8.04
N ILE A 181 13.95 -6.80 7.65
CA ILE A 181 12.62 -6.24 7.36
C ILE A 181 12.44 -6.00 5.84
N ALA A 182 13.48 -6.25 5.04
CA ALA A 182 13.45 -6.17 3.59
C ALA A 182 13.17 -7.55 2.97
#